data_1e574b32ab3dbe2538c8e2f813ecc48a
#
_entry.id   1e574b32ab3dbe2538c8e2f813ecc48a
#
_cell.length_a   1.000
_cell.length_b   1.000
_cell.length_c   1.000
_cell.angle_alpha   90.00
_cell.angle_beta   90.00
_cell.angle_gamma   90.00
#
_symmetry.space_group_name_H-M   'P 1'
#
loop_
_entity.id
_entity.type
_entity.pdbx_description
1 polymer ?
#
loop_
_entity_poly.entity_id
_entity_poly.type
_entity_poly.pdbx_seq_one_letter_code
_entity_poly.pdbx_strand_id
1 'polypeptide(L)'
;MFCPCGCGANLILVAGDKNLREQHFRIKDADAFQDCHMVTEGKTSVDSKIVLKCWLDDNLHAEDLESRVPISAVSNSARKYEFSFMSRNAGIALNYCHDRVNLSDEKLSILEENSNGIHIIHVVDFLNGGSDGQYPEGLMKVQTKQGYCLLLTIEESDYAKANLRAVFYEKDIEGLWQEITFSEAALREFRILPDGRITIHEMNSLDLLETAKKHFLEGIETEKKRREDAEKQRAERIKQQQLEAERWKEEQKKRQEESEKRRTEE
;
A
#
# COMPACT_ATOMS: atom_id res chain seq x y z
N MET A 1 30.91 9.06 -19.98
CA MET A 1 30.06 9.27 -18.77
C MET A 1 29.99 7.95 -18.05
N PHE A 2 30.09 7.94 -16.72
CA PHE A 2 29.99 6.72 -15.93
C PHE A 2 28.56 6.49 -15.44
N CYS A 3 28.20 5.24 -15.21
CA CYS A 3 26.91 4.86 -14.70
C CYS A 3 26.64 5.49 -13.32
N PRO A 4 25.53 6.18 -13.11
CA PRO A 4 25.23 6.84 -11.85
C PRO A 4 25.01 5.84 -10.69
N CYS A 5 24.85 4.54 -11.00
CA CYS A 5 24.72 3.52 -9.98
C CYS A 5 26.04 3.19 -9.25
N GLY A 6 27.15 3.76 -9.66
CA GLY A 6 28.47 3.52 -9.04
C GLY A 6 29.12 2.18 -9.42
N CYS A 7 28.54 1.40 -10.36
CA CYS A 7 29.14 0.16 -10.82
C CYS A 7 30.42 0.32 -11.66
N GLY A 8 30.77 1.57 -12.02
CA GLY A 8 31.95 1.88 -12.85
C GLY A 8 31.73 1.71 -14.37
N ALA A 9 30.55 1.27 -14.80
CA ALA A 9 30.27 1.08 -16.21
C ALA A 9 30.29 2.40 -16.99
N ASN A 10 30.88 2.37 -18.18
CA ASN A 10 30.83 3.50 -19.11
C ASN A 10 29.49 3.55 -19.85
N LEU A 11 28.87 4.73 -19.83
CA LEU A 11 27.64 5.00 -20.58
C LEU A 11 27.98 5.65 -21.92
N ILE A 12 27.32 5.21 -22.97
CA ILE A 12 27.30 5.85 -24.27
C ILE A 12 25.89 6.38 -24.56
N LEU A 13 25.83 7.62 -25.06
CA LEU A 13 24.58 8.17 -25.54
C LEU A 13 24.23 7.50 -26.87
N VAL A 14 23.08 6.89 -26.94
CA VAL A 14 22.53 6.39 -28.21
C VAL A 14 21.59 7.44 -28.74
N ALA A 15 22.13 8.23 -29.64
CA ALA A 15 21.39 9.25 -30.36
C ALA A 15 21.54 8.96 -31.86
N GLY A 16 20.48 8.62 -32.56
CA GLY A 16 20.53 8.39 -33.99
C GLY A 16 19.92 9.57 -34.76
N ASP A 17 20.54 9.97 -35.87
CA ASP A 17 20.08 11.07 -36.72
C ASP A 17 18.72 10.83 -37.41
N LYS A 18 18.19 9.63 -37.34
CA LYS A 18 16.90 9.20 -37.93
C LYS A 18 15.98 8.61 -36.91
N ASN A 19 15.96 9.17 -35.73
CA ASN A 19 15.35 8.51 -34.58
C ASN A 19 13.83 8.48 -34.59
N LEU A 20 13.35 7.28 -34.77
CA LEU A 20 12.03 6.82 -34.29
C LEU A 20 12.04 6.48 -32.78
N ARG A 21 13.17 6.59 -32.12
CA ARG A 21 13.34 6.26 -30.68
C ARG A 21 13.96 7.43 -29.94
N GLU A 22 13.51 7.64 -28.71
CA GLU A 22 14.09 8.64 -27.81
C GLU A 22 15.58 8.41 -27.57
N GLN A 23 16.32 9.50 -27.38
CA GLN A 23 17.72 9.42 -26.97
C GLN A 23 17.82 8.75 -25.61
N HIS A 24 18.71 7.80 -25.46
CA HIS A 24 18.91 7.09 -24.20
C HIS A 24 20.37 6.73 -23.99
N PHE A 25 20.75 6.52 -22.76
CA PHE A 25 22.06 6.00 -22.41
C PHE A 25 22.02 4.47 -22.36
N ARG A 26 23.08 3.83 -22.83
CA ARG A 26 23.30 2.41 -22.64
C ARG A 26 24.73 2.15 -22.11
N ILE A 27 24.88 1.04 -21.42
CA ILE A 27 26.21 0.58 -20.98
C ILE A 27 26.99 0.11 -22.21
N LYS A 28 28.26 0.55 -22.32
CA LYS A 28 29.12 0.24 -23.46
C LYS A 28 29.39 -1.26 -23.58
N ASP A 29 29.67 -1.91 -22.44
CA ASP A 29 30.02 -3.32 -22.35
C ASP A 29 29.04 -4.02 -21.38
N ALA A 30 27.78 -4.19 -21.80
CA ALA A 30 26.69 -4.68 -20.98
C ALA A 30 27.00 -6.08 -20.39
N ASP A 31 27.68 -6.94 -21.15
CA ASP A 31 28.04 -8.29 -20.71
C ASP A 31 29.00 -8.30 -19.51
N ALA A 32 29.86 -7.27 -19.39
CA ALA A 32 30.78 -7.12 -18.27
C ALA A 32 30.12 -6.56 -17.00
N PHE A 33 28.89 -6.03 -17.12
CA PHE A 33 28.16 -5.36 -16.05
C PHE A 33 26.73 -5.90 -15.90
N GLN A 34 26.58 -7.22 -16.01
CA GLN A 34 25.26 -7.89 -15.90
C GLN A 34 24.53 -7.60 -14.59
N ASP A 35 25.28 -7.34 -13.52
CA ASP A 35 24.73 -6.96 -12.21
C ASP A 35 24.45 -5.46 -12.06
N CYS A 36 24.64 -4.69 -13.13
CA CYS A 36 24.33 -3.25 -13.09
C CYS A 36 22.81 -3.05 -13.11
N HIS A 37 22.29 -2.44 -12.06
CA HIS A 37 20.86 -2.16 -11.93
C HIS A 37 20.27 -1.36 -13.13
N MET A 38 21.08 -0.50 -13.78
CA MET A 38 20.63 0.23 -14.95
C MET A 38 20.42 -0.65 -16.20
N VAL A 39 20.94 -1.88 -16.20
CA VAL A 39 20.71 -2.88 -17.26
C VAL A 39 19.42 -3.66 -17.00
N THR A 40 19.11 -3.90 -15.73
CA THR A 40 18.00 -4.75 -15.30
C THR A 40 16.73 -3.95 -14.97
N GLU A 41 16.88 -2.65 -14.71
CA GLU A 41 15.74 -1.80 -14.33
C GLU A 41 15.00 -1.26 -15.56
N GLY A 42 13.67 -1.37 -15.52
CA GLY A 42 12.80 -0.72 -16.52
C GLY A 42 12.78 0.81 -16.39
N LYS A 43 12.37 1.49 -17.48
CA LYS A 43 12.26 2.97 -17.53
C LYS A 43 11.49 3.52 -16.32
N THR A 44 10.36 2.92 -15.98
CA THR A 44 9.50 3.39 -14.87
C THR A 44 10.22 3.36 -13.52
N SER A 45 11.03 2.34 -13.27
CA SER A 45 11.83 2.27 -12.02
C SER A 45 12.85 3.40 -11.95
N VAL A 46 13.51 3.69 -13.05
CA VAL A 46 14.50 4.79 -13.14
C VAL A 46 13.81 6.15 -12.97
N ASP A 47 12.69 6.38 -13.64
CA ASP A 47 11.91 7.60 -13.53
C ASP A 47 11.41 7.84 -12.11
N SER A 48 10.92 6.80 -11.45
CA SER A 48 10.50 6.86 -10.03
C SER A 48 11.65 7.26 -9.11
N LYS A 49 12.86 6.73 -9.35
CA LYS A 49 14.03 7.08 -8.54
C LYS A 49 14.46 8.52 -8.76
N ILE A 50 14.36 9.04 -10.00
CA ILE A 50 14.62 10.45 -10.29
C ILE A 50 13.63 11.34 -9.52
N VAL A 51 12.34 11.00 -9.58
CA VAL A 51 11.28 11.73 -8.89
C VAL A 51 11.50 11.70 -7.35
N LEU A 52 11.81 10.53 -6.79
CA LEU A 52 12.10 10.40 -5.36
C LEU A 52 13.35 11.19 -4.97
N LYS A 53 14.38 11.23 -5.82
CA LYS A 53 15.54 12.06 -5.56
C LYS A 53 15.18 13.56 -5.52
N CYS A 54 14.38 14.04 -6.45
CA CYS A 54 13.90 15.42 -6.42
C CYS A 54 13.11 15.71 -5.14
N TRP A 55 12.26 14.78 -4.70
CA TRP A 55 11.52 14.90 -3.44
C TRP A 55 12.44 14.98 -2.23
N LEU A 56 13.50 14.16 -2.20
CA LEU A 56 14.50 14.20 -1.14
C LEU A 56 15.30 15.51 -1.16
N ASP A 57 15.71 15.94 -2.34
CA ASP A 57 16.44 17.23 -2.50
C ASP A 57 15.61 18.44 -2.01
N ASP A 58 14.27 18.40 -2.19
CA ASP A 58 13.36 19.44 -1.68
C ASP A 58 13.15 19.38 -0.15
N ASN A 59 13.33 18.21 0.45
CA ASN A 59 13.11 18.00 1.88
C ASN A 59 14.39 18.12 2.72
N LEU A 60 15.55 17.91 2.09
CA LEU A 60 16.83 17.75 2.75
C LEU A 60 17.84 18.74 2.13
N HIS A 61 18.86 19.08 2.90
CA HIS A 61 20.01 19.77 2.32
C HIS A 61 20.82 18.77 1.49
N ALA A 62 21.10 19.14 0.24
CA ALA A 62 21.74 18.27 -0.76
C ALA A 62 23.09 17.66 -0.32
N GLU A 63 23.75 18.26 0.67
CA GLU A 63 25.05 17.82 1.21
C GLU A 63 24.95 16.51 1.99
N ASP A 64 23.75 16.15 2.47
CA ASP A 64 23.53 14.98 3.34
C ASP A 64 23.00 13.76 2.59
N LEU A 65 22.68 13.90 1.31
CA LEU A 65 22.05 12.82 0.53
C LEU A 65 23.08 11.92 -0.15
N GLU A 66 23.15 10.69 0.28
CA GLU A 66 23.94 9.64 -0.38
C GLU A 66 23.01 8.68 -1.16
N SER A 67 23.40 8.37 -2.39
CA SER A 67 22.71 7.39 -3.22
C SER A 67 23.35 6.02 -3.07
N ARG A 68 22.53 4.97 -2.90
CA ARG A 68 22.95 3.56 -2.83
C ARG A 68 23.97 3.26 -1.74
N VAL A 69 23.70 3.74 -0.56
CA VAL A 69 24.57 3.46 0.58
C VAL A 69 24.42 2.01 1.00
N PRO A 70 25.52 1.28 1.21
CA PRO A 70 25.46 -0.04 1.78
C PRO A 70 24.86 0.04 3.19
N ILE A 71 23.92 -0.82 3.49
CA ILE A 71 23.47 -1.05 4.86
C ILE A 71 24.72 -1.33 5.67
N SER A 72 24.96 -0.47 6.64
CA SER A 72 26.23 -0.35 7.35
C SER A 72 26.93 -1.67 7.64
N ALA A 73 28.23 -1.57 7.91
CA ALA A 73 29.19 -2.63 8.21
C ALA A 73 28.80 -3.66 9.31
N VAL A 74 27.58 -3.65 9.80
CA VAL A 74 27.07 -4.57 10.82
C VAL A 74 26.43 -5.82 10.20
N SER A 75 25.93 -5.75 8.96
CA SER A 75 25.50 -6.95 8.25
C SER A 75 26.43 -7.23 7.07
N ASN A 76 26.89 -8.45 6.95
CA ASN A 76 27.66 -8.95 5.81
C ASN A 76 26.82 -9.00 4.51
N SER A 77 25.70 -8.29 4.44
CA SER A 77 24.83 -8.27 3.28
C SER A 77 25.27 -7.20 2.29
N ALA A 78 25.42 -7.58 1.03
CA ALA A 78 25.67 -6.67 -0.10
C ALA A 78 24.45 -5.80 -0.45
N ARG A 79 23.51 -5.61 0.50
CA ARG A 79 22.25 -4.90 0.30
C ARG A 79 22.46 -3.41 0.36
N LYS A 80 21.75 -2.67 -0.47
CA LYS A 80 21.82 -1.21 -0.55
C LYS A 80 20.42 -0.63 -0.52
N TYR A 81 20.25 0.45 0.22
CA TYR A 81 19.08 1.31 0.08
C TYR A 81 19.20 2.16 -1.17
N GLU A 82 18.06 2.58 -1.72
CA GLU A 82 18.10 3.47 -2.88
C GLU A 82 18.71 4.82 -2.52
N PHE A 83 18.36 5.35 -1.34
CA PHE A 83 18.90 6.59 -0.80
C PHE A 83 19.11 6.45 0.70
N SER A 84 20.09 7.18 1.24
CA SER A 84 20.25 7.37 2.67
C SER A 84 20.78 8.76 2.98
N PHE A 85 20.49 9.23 4.16
CA PHE A 85 20.96 10.52 4.66
C PHE A 85 21.01 10.54 6.19
N MET A 86 21.83 11.41 6.73
CA MET A 86 21.91 11.65 8.16
C MET A 86 21.14 12.92 8.51
N SER A 87 20.24 12.82 9.46
CA SER A 87 19.51 13.95 10.01
C SER A 87 19.68 14.00 11.52
N ARG A 88 20.35 15.02 12.04
CA ARG A 88 20.51 15.29 13.49
C ARG A 88 20.85 14.06 14.34
N ASN A 89 21.73 13.20 13.91
CA ASN A 89 22.13 11.95 14.58
C ASN A 89 21.23 10.73 14.32
N ALA A 90 20.20 10.84 13.49
CA ALA A 90 19.43 9.68 13.02
C ALA A 90 19.76 9.38 11.56
N GLY A 91 20.09 8.14 11.25
CA GLY A 91 20.18 7.68 9.87
C GLY A 91 18.77 7.46 9.31
N ILE A 92 18.49 8.01 8.13
CA ILE A 92 17.24 7.76 7.42
C ILE A 92 17.58 7.13 6.08
N ALA A 93 16.91 6.05 5.73
CA ALA A 93 17.06 5.38 4.45
C ALA A 93 15.71 5.29 3.76
N LEU A 94 15.70 5.46 2.43
CA LEU A 94 14.53 5.25 1.61
C LEU A 94 14.74 4.01 0.76
N ASN A 95 13.79 3.10 0.81
CA ASN A 95 13.74 1.93 -0.02
C ASN A 95 12.56 2.03 -0.99
N TYR A 96 12.83 1.91 -2.29
CA TYR A 96 11.80 1.92 -3.32
C TYR A 96 11.61 0.53 -3.91
N CYS A 97 10.38 0.06 -3.97
CA CYS A 97 10.01 -1.24 -4.51
C CYS A 97 9.15 -1.03 -5.77
N HIS A 98 9.73 -1.25 -6.95
CA HIS A 98 9.03 -1.17 -8.23
C HIS A 98 8.37 -2.49 -8.64
N ASP A 99 9.09 -3.59 -8.52
CA ASP A 99 8.55 -4.90 -8.87
C ASP A 99 7.42 -5.32 -7.95
N ARG A 100 6.48 -6.10 -8.49
CA ARG A 100 5.46 -6.77 -7.68
C ARG A 100 6.14 -7.26 -6.43
N VAL A 101 5.64 -6.82 -5.30
CA VAL A 101 6.28 -6.99 -4.01
C VAL A 101 6.38 -8.48 -3.66
N ASN A 102 7.07 -9.23 -4.49
CA ASN A 102 7.84 -10.36 -4.09
C ASN A 102 8.99 -9.75 -3.28
N LEU A 103 8.60 -9.14 -2.15
CA LEU A 103 9.54 -8.91 -1.08
C LEU A 103 10.01 -10.31 -0.71
N SER A 104 11.00 -10.79 -1.49
CA SER A 104 11.71 -12.00 -1.14
C SER A 104 12.07 -11.87 0.32
N ASP A 105 12.09 -12.96 1.06
CA ASP A 105 12.48 -13.00 2.48
C ASP A 105 13.76 -12.21 2.74
N GLU A 106 14.60 -12.04 1.74
CA GLU A 106 15.78 -11.21 1.75
C GLU A 106 15.54 -9.71 1.88
N LYS A 107 14.60 -9.11 1.13
CA LYS A 107 14.28 -7.67 1.29
C LYS A 107 13.55 -7.40 2.62
N LEU A 108 12.92 -8.40 3.18
CA LEU A 108 12.24 -8.30 4.48
C LEU A 108 13.18 -8.32 5.67
N SER A 109 14.32 -8.97 5.56
CA SER A 109 15.33 -8.91 6.63
C SER A 109 15.92 -7.51 6.79
N ILE A 110 15.84 -6.66 5.73
CA ILE A 110 16.15 -5.22 5.83
C ILE A 110 15.19 -4.53 6.79
N LEU A 111 13.92 -4.95 6.81
CA LEU A 111 12.92 -4.45 7.75
C LEU A 111 13.23 -4.82 9.21
N GLU A 112 14.01 -5.84 9.45
CA GLU A 112 14.39 -6.29 10.80
C GLU A 112 15.61 -5.54 11.35
N GLU A 113 16.40 -4.91 10.49
CA GLU A 113 17.64 -4.22 10.88
C GLU A 113 17.45 -2.80 11.45
N ASN A 114 16.21 -2.34 11.64
CA ASN A 114 15.92 -1.07 12.34
C ASN A 114 16.46 -1.00 13.79
N SER A 115 17.03 -2.09 14.29
CA SER A 115 17.68 -2.13 15.61
C SER A 115 18.95 -1.23 15.71
N ASN A 116 19.45 -0.71 14.59
CA ASN A 116 20.71 0.04 14.54
C ASN A 116 20.56 1.56 14.47
N GLY A 117 19.37 2.10 14.77
CA GLY A 117 19.14 3.55 14.79
C GLY A 117 18.94 4.16 13.40
N ILE A 118 18.68 3.35 12.38
CA ILE A 118 18.31 3.81 11.04
C ILE A 118 16.80 3.71 10.89
N HIS A 119 16.16 4.81 10.54
CA HIS A 119 14.74 4.83 10.18
C HIS A 119 14.58 4.56 8.68
N ILE A 120 13.85 3.50 8.33
CA ILE A 120 13.65 3.12 6.93
C ILE A 120 12.25 3.54 6.47
N ILE A 121 12.20 4.32 5.39
CA ILE A 121 10.97 4.70 4.70
C ILE A 121 10.81 3.79 3.47
N HIS A 122 9.72 3.03 3.42
CA HIS A 122 9.39 2.20 2.28
C HIS A 122 8.38 2.92 1.39
N VAL A 123 8.75 3.12 0.13
CA VAL A 123 7.88 3.60 -0.93
C VAL A 123 7.72 2.50 -1.96
N VAL A 124 6.49 2.25 -2.37
CA VAL A 124 6.13 1.16 -3.28
C VAL A 124 5.48 1.75 -4.52
N ASP A 125 5.73 1.15 -5.68
CA ASP A 125 5.02 1.53 -6.90
C ASP A 125 3.50 1.32 -6.72
N PHE A 126 2.71 2.28 -7.16
CA PHE A 126 1.25 2.22 -7.13
C PHE A 126 0.69 0.93 -7.76
N LEU A 127 1.33 0.42 -8.83
CA LEU A 127 0.93 -0.81 -9.50
C LEU A 127 1.01 -2.05 -8.60
N ASN A 128 1.68 -1.96 -7.47
CA ASN A 128 1.72 -3.00 -6.44
C ASN A 128 0.60 -2.88 -5.41
N GLY A 129 -0.22 -1.82 -5.47
CA GLY A 129 -1.44 -1.70 -4.69
C GLY A 129 -2.37 -2.89 -4.95
N GLY A 130 -3.04 -3.38 -3.92
CA GLY A 130 -3.96 -4.49 -4.06
C GLY A 130 -5.20 -4.10 -4.88
N SER A 131 -5.67 -5.03 -5.68
CA SER A 131 -6.98 -4.95 -6.32
C SER A 131 -7.80 -6.18 -5.97
N ASP A 132 -9.11 -6.01 -5.84
CA ASP A 132 -10.09 -7.10 -5.70
C ASP A 132 -9.85 -8.06 -4.51
N GLY A 133 -9.39 -7.52 -3.37
CA GLY A 133 -9.21 -8.28 -2.13
C GLY A 133 -7.99 -9.21 -2.12
N GLN A 134 -7.14 -9.15 -3.15
CA GLN A 134 -5.86 -9.84 -3.20
C GLN A 134 -4.72 -8.86 -2.99
N TYR A 135 -4.08 -8.91 -1.83
CA TYR A 135 -2.96 -8.06 -1.50
C TYR A 135 -1.66 -8.85 -1.48
N PRO A 136 -0.59 -8.31 -2.07
CA PRO A 136 0.72 -8.91 -1.96
C PRO A 136 1.14 -9.02 -0.48
N GLU A 137 1.58 -10.20 -0.07
CA GLU A 137 2.08 -10.44 1.31
C GLU A 137 3.14 -9.43 1.72
N GLY A 138 3.94 -8.97 0.76
CA GLY A 138 4.95 -7.96 0.99
C GLY A 138 4.41 -6.60 1.45
N LEU A 139 3.23 -6.16 0.98
CA LEU A 139 2.62 -4.92 1.48
C LEU A 139 2.21 -5.05 2.94
N MET A 140 1.69 -6.21 3.34
CA MET A 140 1.36 -6.48 4.74
C MET A 140 2.59 -6.42 5.64
N LYS A 141 3.75 -6.88 5.14
CA LYS A 141 5.00 -6.81 5.87
C LYS A 141 5.52 -5.37 5.98
N VAL A 142 5.43 -4.57 4.91
CA VAL A 142 5.72 -3.12 4.96
C VAL A 142 4.82 -2.45 5.99
N GLN A 143 3.52 -2.69 5.93
CA GLN A 143 2.58 -2.13 6.90
C GLN A 143 2.90 -2.54 8.34
N THR A 144 3.25 -3.80 8.58
CA THR A 144 3.61 -4.29 9.92
C THR A 144 4.81 -3.52 10.51
N LYS A 145 5.76 -3.10 9.69
CA LYS A 145 6.97 -2.41 10.13
C LYS A 145 6.81 -0.88 10.16
N GLN A 146 6.18 -0.31 9.15
CA GLN A 146 6.03 1.14 9.00
C GLN A 146 4.71 1.69 9.57
N GLY A 147 3.72 0.81 9.77
CA GLY A 147 2.35 1.15 10.19
C GLY A 147 1.40 1.37 9.02
N TYR A 148 1.91 1.71 7.84
CA TYR A 148 1.16 2.01 6.62
C TYR A 148 2.02 1.76 5.38
N CYS A 149 1.43 1.86 4.20
CA CYS A 149 2.14 1.80 2.92
C CYS A 149 2.09 3.16 2.22
N LEU A 150 3.17 3.49 1.53
CA LEU A 150 3.27 4.66 0.66
C LEU A 150 3.31 4.18 -0.79
N LEU A 151 2.28 4.50 -1.55
CA LEU A 151 2.14 4.11 -2.95
C LEU A 151 2.45 5.31 -3.85
N LEU A 152 3.52 5.21 -4.64
CA LEU A 152 3.97 6.26 -5.54
C LEU A 152 3.35 6.08 -6.92
N THR A 153 2.76 7.13 -7.45
CA THR A 153 2.31 7.24 -8.84
C THR A 153 3.09 8.33 -9.54
N ILE A 154 3.65 8.02 -10.69
CA ILE A 154 4.40 8.98 -11.51
C ILE A 154 3.83 9.05 -12.92
N GLU A 155 4.01 10.21 -13.55
CA GLU A 155 3.88 10.39 -14.99
C GLU A 155 5.28 10.73 -15.53
N GLU A 156 5.96 9.73 -16.11
CA GLU A 156 7.35 9.86 -16.52
C GLU A 156 8.26 10.30 -15.34
N SER A 157 9.33 11.07 -15.62
CA SER A 157 10.22 11.61 -14.59
C SER A 157 9.81 13.02 -14.11
N ASP A 158 8.53 13.40 -14.31
CA ASP A 158 8.03 14.71 -13.91
C ASP A 158 7.64 14.74 -12.43
N TYR A 159 8.53 15.27 -11.59
CA TYR A 159 8.28 15.42 -10.16
C TYR A 159 7.04 16.25 -9.82
N ALA A 160 6.69 17.24 -10.65
CA ALA A 160 5.53 18.10 -10.40
C ALA A 160 4.20 17.35 -10.52
N LYS A 161 4.18 16.23 -11.25
CA LYS A 161 3.01 15.38 -11.46
C LYS A 161 2.98 14.12 -10.60
N ALA A 162 4.02 13.90 -9.81
CA ALA A 162 4.10 12.75 -8.94
C ALA A 162 3.13 12.88 -7.78
N ASN A 163 2.41 11.79 -7.49
CA ASN A 163 1.48 11.69 -6.38
C ASN A 163 1.91 10.56 -5.44
N LEU A 164 1.69 10.77 -4.17
CA LEU A 164 1.90 9.76 -3.15
C LEU A 164 0.59 9.50 -2.41
N ARG A 165 0.25 8.24 -2.28
CA ARG A 165 -0.94 7.79 -1.57
C ARG A 165 -0.52 7.00 -0.34
N ALA A 166 -0.98 7.44 0.82
CA ALA A 166 -0.76 6.75 2.09
C ALA A 166 -1.98 5.90 2.42
N VAL A 167 -1.76 4.60 2.53
CA VAL A 167 -2.82 3.60 2.71
C VAL A 167 -2.49 2.63 3.84
N PHE A 168 -3.53 2.04 4.41
CA PHE A 168 -3.39 0.83 5.22
C PHE A 168 -4.40 -0.21 4.77
N TYR A 169 -4.11 -1.45 5.11
CA TYR A 169 -4.93 -2.60 4.78
C TYR A 169 -5.51 -3.18 6.05
N GLU A 170 -6.82 -3.40 6.07
CA GLU A 170 -7.53 -3.99 7.21
C GLU A 170 -8.63 -4.91 6.69
N LYS A 171 -9.04 -5.88 7.52
CA LYS A 171 -10.12 -6.80 7.16
C LYS A 171 -11.48 -6.20 7.48
N ASP A 172 -12.40 -6.33 6.53
CA ASP A 172 -13.80 -6.00 6.74
C ASP A 172 -14.54 -7.07 7.58
N ILE A 173 -15.85 -6.89 7.71
CA ILE A 173 -16.71 -7.82 8.48
C ILE A 173 -16.79 -9.23 7.88
N GLU A 174 -16.44 -9.39 6.61
CA GLU A 174 -16.43 -10.67 5.88
C GLU A 174 -15.04 -11.33 5.94
N GLY A 175 -14.07 -10.64 6.55
CA GLY A 175 -12.68 -11.07 6.63
C GLY A 175 -11.89 -10.80 5.34
N LEU A 176 -12.45 -10.04 4.42
CA LEU A 176 -11.79 -9.63 3.19
C LEU A 176 -10.93 -8.40 3.44
N TRP A 177 -9.74 -8.41 2.87
CA TRP A 177 -8.84 -7.27 2.97
C TRP A 177 -9.39 -6.08 2.17
N GLN A 178 -9.35 -4.92 2.79
CA GLN A 178 -9.73 -3.64 2.20
C GLN A 178 -8.53 -2.70 2.23
N GLU A 179 -8.33 -1.96 1.14
CA GLU A 179 -7.37 -0.86 1.09
C GLU A 179 -8.07 0.42 1.55
N ILE A 180 -7.55 1.05 2.59
CA ILE A 180 -8.07 2.27 3.14
C ILE A 180 -7.05 3.39 2.94
N THR A 181 -7.37 4.32 2.06
CA THR A 181 -6.58 5.52 1.84
C THR A 181 -6.88 6.52 2.96
N PHE A 182 -5.85 6.97 3.66
CA PHE A 182 -5.98 8.01 4.67
C PHE A 182 -5.36 9.35 4.25
N SER A 183 -4.55 9.36 3.19
CA SER A 183 -4.09 10.58 2.52
C SER A 183 -3.68 10.29 1.09
N GLU A 184 -3.96 11.24 0.20
CA GLU A 184 -3.50 11.24 -1.18
C GLU A 184 -3.25 12.70 -1.60
N ALA A 185 -2.04 12.99 -2.04
CA ALA A 185 -1.63 14.34 -2.43
C ALA A 185 -0.44 14.31 -3.39
N ALA A 186 -0.11 15.45 -3.95
CA ALA A 186 1.13 15.59 -4.70
C ALA A 186 2.33 15.24 -3.82
N LEU A 187 3.31 14.54 -4.37
CA LEU A 187 4.49 14.07 -3.62
C LEU A 187 5.19 15.21 -2.87
N ARG A 188 5.22 16.42 -3.45
CA ARG A 188 5.82 17.63 -2.85
C ARG A 188 5.13 18.10 -1.56
N GLU A 189 3.91 17.63 -1.28
CA GLU A 189 3.16 17.98 -0.06
C GLU A 189 3.51 17.08 1.12
N PHE A 190 4.17 15.98 0.84
CA PHE A 190 4.73 15.09 1.85
C PHE A 190 6.10 15.61 2.30
N ARG A 191 6.30 15.72 3.59
CA ARG A 191 7.54 16.18 4.20
C ARG A 191 8.12 15.12 5.10
N ILE A 192 9.44 14.97 5.06
CA ILE A 192 10.19 14.09 5.94
C ILE A 192 10.74 14.90 7.10
N LEU A 193 10.36 14.54 8.31
CA LEU A 193 10.88 15.17 9.51
C LEU A 193 12.29 14.65 9.84
N PRO A 194 13.08 15.39 10.65
CA PRO A 194 14.42 14.98 11.06
C PRO A 194 14.50 13.63 11.78
N ASP A 195 13.40 13.12 12.30
CA ASP A 195 13.29 11.81 12.94
C ASP A 195 12.76 10.71 12.00
N GLY A 196 12.63 11.00 10.70
CA GLY A 196 12.16 10.06 9.68
C GLY A 196 10.65 9.92 9.58
N ARG A 197 9.88 10.59 10.45
CA ARG A 197 8.43 10.61 10.29
C ARG A 197 8.02 11.44 9.08
N ILE A 198 6.88 11.11 8.52
CA ILE A 198 6.31 11.83 7.38
C ILE A 198 5.14 12.69 7.85
N THR A 199 5.10 13.92 7.36
CA THR A 199 3.95 14.80 7.53
C THR A 199 3.29 15.08 6.18
N ILE A 200 1.99 15.34 6.21
CA ILE A 200 1.16 15.63 5.05
C ILE A 200 0.34 16.86 5.42
N HIS A 201 0.46 17.94 4.66
CA HIS A 201 -0.19 19.20 5.00
C HIS A 201 0.05 19.62 6.47
N GLU A 202 1.29 19.48 6.92
CA GLU A 202 1.73 19.78 8.30
C GLU A 202 1.17 18.82 9.39
N MET A 203 0.32 17.87 9.02
CA MET A 203 -0.19 16.85 9.94
C MET A 203 0.72 15.62 9.95
N ASN A 204 0.93 15.05 11.13
CA ASN A 204 1.68 13.80 11.24
C ASN A 204 0.91 12.65 10.56
N SER A 205 1.58 11.90 9.70
CA SER A 205 0.98 10.75 9.01
C SER A 205 0.45 9.68 9.95
N LEU A 206 1.07 9.48 11.11
CA LEU A 206 0.60 8.51 12.11
C LEU A 206 -0.70 8.96 12.78
N ASP A 207 -0.88 10.25 13.06
CA ASP A 207 -2.13 10.76 13.63
C ASP A 207 -3.29 10.65 12.62
N LEU A 208 -3.00 10.91 11.35
CA LEU A 208 -3.96 10.70 10.26
C LEU A 208 -4.34 9.22 10.13
N LEU A 209 -3.36 8.32 10.21
CA LEU A 209 -3.58 6.88 10.18
C LEU A 209 -4.46 6.41 11.35
N GLU A 210 -4.16 6.85 12.58
CA GLU A 210 -4.95 6.47 13.76
C GLU A 210 -6.40 6.95 13.64
N THR A 211 -6.59 8.17 13.15
CA THR A 211 -7.92 8.72 12.89
C THR A 211 -8.67 7.88 11.85
N ALA A 212 -8.04 7.53 10.75
CA ALA A 212 -8.63 6.73 9.69
C ALA A 212 -8.96 5.30 10.17
N LYS A 213 -8.07 4.67 10.96
CA LYS A 213 -8.33 3.36 11.57
C LYS A 213 -9.54 3.39 12.50
N LYS A 214 -9.64 4.42 13.33
CA LYS A 214 -10.80 4.60 14.20
C LYS A 214 -12.10 4.69 13.42
N HIS A 215 -12.14 5.52 12.39
CA HIS A 215 -13.33 5.67 11.53
C HIS A 215 -13.72 4.36 10.83
N PHE A 216 -12.71 3.61 10.35
CA PHE A 216 -12.95 2.31 9.72
C PHE A 216 -13.56 1.30 10.70
N LEU A 217 -13.01 1.20 11.92
CA LEU A 217 -13.53 0.30 12.95
C LEU A 217 -14.95 0.67 13.40
N GLU A 218 -15.24 1.96 13.57
CA GLU A 218 -16.59 2.46 13.87
C GLU A 218 -17.57 2.10 12.74
N GLY A 219 -17.14 2.18 11.49
CA GLY A 219 -17.92 1.73 10.33
C GLY A 219 -18.23 0.23 10.37
N ILE A 220 -17.24 -0.60 10.68
CA ILE A 220 -17.42 -2.05 10.84
C ILE A 220 -18.43 -2.36 11.97
N GLU A 221 -18.31 -1.71 13.12
CA GLU A 221 -19.21 -1.94 14.25
C GLU A 221 -20.65 -1.55 13.92
N THR A 222 -20.81 -0.41 13.24
CA THR A 222 -22.13 0.05 12.77
C THR A 222 -22.76 -0.93 11.80
N GLU A 223 -21.99 -1.46 10.86
CA GLU A 223 -22.50 -2.44 9.89
C GLU A 223 -22.83 -3.78 10.55
N LYS A 224 -22.02 -4.25 11.51
CA LYS A 224 -22.35 -5.44 12.30
C LYS A 224 -23.70 -5.29 13.01
N LYS A 225 -23.89 -4.17 13.70
CA LYS A 225 -25.14 -3.88 14.40
C LYS A 225 -26.34 -3.84 13.45
N ARG A 226 -26.17 -3.21 12.28
CA ARG A 226 -27.22 -3.16 11.24
C ARG A 226 -27.60 -4.56 10.74
N ARG A 227 -26.62 -5.45 10.56
CA ARG A 227 -26.87 -6.84 10.13
C ARG A 227 -27.58 -7.63 11.22
N GLU A 228 -27.18 -7.52 12.48
CA GLU A 228 -27.83 -8.16 13.60
C GLU A 228 -29.29 -7.71 13.77
N ASP A 229 -29.55 -6.41 13.65
CA ASP A 229 -30.90 -5.87 13.74
C ASP A 229 -31.78 -6.33 12.56
N ALA A 230 -31.21 -6.39 11.35
CA ALA A 230 -31.91 -6.92 10.18
C ALA A 230 -32.23 -8.42 10.33
N GLU A 231 -31.34 -9.19 10.91
CA GLU A 231 -31.55 -10.62 11.18
C GLU A 231 -32.66 -10.82 12.24
N LYS A 232 -32.63 -10.07 13.34
CA LYS A 232 -33.70 -10.08 14.34
C LYS A 232 -35.06 -9.75 13.73
N GLN A 233 -35.13 -8.71 12.92
CA GLN A 233 -36.39 -8.35 12.25
C GLN A 233 -36.89 -9.45 11.28
N ARG A 234 -35.96 -10.11 10.57
CA ARG A 234 -36.33 -11.26 9.72
C ARG A 234 -36.88 -12.43 10.56
N ALA A 235 -36.20 -12.75 11.65
CA ALA A 235 -36.64 -13.82 12.55
C ALA A 235 -38.04 -13.53 13.15
N GLU A 236 -38.29 -12.28 13.57
CA GLU A 236 -39.61 -11.88 14.09
C GLU A 236 -40.70 -11.98 13.02
N ARG A 237 -40.43 -11.53 11.77
CA ARG A 237 -41.37 -11.67 10.65
C ARG A 237 -41.73 -13.14 10.37
N ILE A 238 -40.71 -14.01 10.34
CA ILE A 238 -40.93 -15.46 10.14
C ILE A 238 -41.80 -16.03 11.26
N LYS A 239 -41.52 -15.66 12.51
CA LYS A 239 -42.31 -16.10 13.65
C LYS A 239 -43.78 -15.62 13.58
N GLN A 240 -44.01 -14.37 13.19
CA GLN A 240 -45.37 -13.84 12.99
C GLN A 240 -46.09 -14.57 11.87
N GLN A 241 -45.45 -14.81 10.73
CA GLN A 241 -46.04 -15.57 9.63
C GLN A 241 -46.40 -17.00 10.03
N GLN A 242 -45.55 -17.65 10.82
CA GLN A 242 -45.85 -18.99 11.33
C GLN A 242 -47.09 -18.96 12.24
N LEU A 243 -47.16 -18.00 13.15
CA LEU A 243 -48.29 -17.86 14.07
C LEU A 243 -49.60 -17.57 13.33
N GLU A 244 -49.57 -16.72 12.30
CA GLU A 244 -50.71 -16.45 11.44
C GLU A 244 -51.15 -17.69 10.65
N ALA A 245 -50.19 -18.45 10.12
CA ALA A 245 -50.47 -19.69 9.41
C ALA A 245 -51.09 -20.75 10.33
N GLU A 246 -50.66 -20.86 11.58
CA GLU A 246 -51.26 -21.75 12.57
C GLU A 246 -52.70 -21.34 12.91
N ARG A 247 -52.93 -20.05 13.17
CA ARG A 247 -54.30 -19.51 13.43
C ARG A 247 -55.21 -19.78 12.25
N TRP A 248 -54.76 -19.58 11.03
CA TRP A 248 -55.53 -19.84 9.81
C TRP A 248 -55.90 -21.36 9.70
N LYS A 249 -54.94 -22.26 10.01
CA LYS A 249 -55.21 -23.69 10.00
C LYS A 249 -56.24 -24.10 11.07
N GLU A 250 -56.15 -23.54 12.27
CA GLU A 250 -57.14 -23.78 13.33
C GLU A 250 -58.54 -23.29 12.93
N GLU A 251 -58.62 -22.12 12.34
CA GLU A 251 -59.88 -21.57 11.89
C GLU A 251 -60.51 -22.43 10.77
N GLN A 252 -59.71 -22.88 9.81
CA GLN A 252 -60.18 -23.80 8.78
C GLN A 252 -60.70 -25.12 9.37
N LYS A 253 -60.00 -25.69 10.36
CA LYS A 253 -60.42 -26.89 11.06
C LYS A 253 -61.75 -26.67 11.76
N LYS A 254 -61.93 -25.58 12.49
CA LYS A 254 -63.23 -25.23 13.13
C LYS A 254 -64.37 -25.12 12.13
N ARG A 255 -64.12 -24.44 11.00
CA ARG A 255 -65.13 -24.31 9.91
C ARG A 255 -65.51 -25.66 9.31
N GLN A 256 -64.55 -26.56 9.17
CA GLN A 256 -64.82 -27.93 8.69
C GLN A 256 -65.67 -28.72 9.71
N GLU A 257 -65.31 -28.71 10.98
CA GLU A 257 -66.05 -29.36 12.06
C GLU A 257 -67.50 -28.84 12.19
N GLU A 258 -67.69 -27.51 12.06
CA GLU A 258 -69.04 -26.91 12.06
C GLU A 258 -69.85 -27.31 10.82
N SER A 259 -69.22 -27.44 9.67
CA SER A 259 -69.92 -27.85 8.44
C SER A 259 -70.28 -29.33 8.46
N GLU A 260 -69.49 -30.20 9.08
CA GLU A 260 -69.78 -31.61 9.30
C GLU A 260 -70.91 -31.80 10.31
N LYS A 261 -70.94 -31.03 11.39
CA LYS A 261 -72.07 -31.06 12.37
C LYS A 261 -73.39 -30.68 11.73
N ARG A 262 -73.43 -29.64 10.91
CA ARG A 262 -74.65 -29.24 10.17
C ARG A 262 -75.15 -30.33 9.21
N ARG A 263 -74.24 -31.07 8.58
CA ARG A 263 -74.58 -32.18 7.68
C ARG A 263 -75.13 -33.43 8.41
N THR A 264 -74.81 -33.57 9.69
CA THR A 264 -75.30 -34.72 10.52
C THR A 264 -76.60 -34.40 11.25
N GLU A 265 -77.02 -33.13 11.27
CA GLU A 265 -78.27 -32.68 11.89
C GLU A 265 -79.43 -32.54 10.87
N GLU A 266 -79.13 -32.66 9.56
CA GLU A 266 -80.11 -32.78 8.46
C GLU A 266 -80.34 -34.28 8.13
#